data_02a59cd80224fbdc7412bea5e6dd031d
#
_entry.id   02a59cd80224fbdc7412bea5e6dd031d
#
_cell.length_a   1.000
_cell.length_b   1.000
_cell.length_c   1.000
_cell.angle_alpha   90.00
_cell.angle_beta   90.00
_cell.angle_gamma   90.00
#
_symmetry.space_group_name_H-M   'P 1'
#
loop_
_entity.id
_entity.type
_entity.pdbx_description
1 polymer ?
#
loop_
_entity_poly.entity_id
_entity_poly.type
_entity_poly.pdbx_seq_one_letter_code
_entity_poly.pdbx_strand_id
1 'polypeptide(L)' 'MENNKYFKQFVDRLDVNQNALDTLKENEITTLGQLSKYKKTQLKDMGLLQNEINKIEVELELLGLTLKGSL' A
#
# COMPACT_ATOMS: atom_id res chain seq x y z
N MET A 1 16.81 11.59 2.43
CA MET A 1 16.53 10.77 3.61
C MET A 1 15.04 10.70 3.88
N GLU A 2 14.55 9.54 3.99
CA GLU A 2 13.13 9.33 4.16
C GLU A 2 12.76 9.32 5.62
N ASN A 3 11.94 10.23 6.05
CA ASN A 3 11.56 10.32 7.47
C ASN A 3 10.08 10.44 7.67
N ASN A 4 9.30 9.89 6.74
CA ASN A 4 7.87 9.92 6.90
C ASN A 4 7.49 9.10 8.13
N LYS A 5 6.79 9.71 9.07
CA LYS A 5 6.46 9.07 10.32
C LYS A 5 5.51 7.88 10.17
N TYR A 6 4.86 7.78 9.02
CA TYR A 6 3.91 6.70 8.77
C TYR A 6 4.59 5.44 8.22
N PHE A 7 5.87 5.53 7.89
CA PHE A 7 6.58 4.42 7.26
C PHE A 7 6.51 3.11 8.05
N LYS A 8 6.59 3.21 9.37
CA LYS A 8 6.58 2.02 10.23
C LYS A 8 5.20 1.59 10.67
N GLN A 9 4.17 2.33 10.30
CA GLN A 9 2.81 1.98 10.70
C GLN A 9 2.29 0.83 9.84
N PHE A 10 1.38 0.07 10.39
CA PHE A 10 0.83 -1.09 9.70
C PHE A 10 -0.15 -0.68 8.61
N VAL A 11 -0.24 -1.53 7.58
CA VAL A 11 -1.19 -1.29 6.49
C VAL A 11 -2.64 -1.28 6.99
N ASP A 12 -2.89 -1.84 8.16
CA ASP A 12 -4.22 -1.87 8.76
C ASP A 12 -4.80 -0.48 8.99
N ARG A 13 -3.97 0.55 9.04
CA ARG A 13 -4.49 1.89 9.23
C ARG A 13 -5.13 2.46 7.97
N LEU A 14 -4.90 1.83 6.82
CA LEU A 14 -5.50 2.27 5.57
C LEU A 14 -6.99 1.95 5.56
N ASP A 15 -7.77 2.84 4.99
CA ASP A 15 -9.21 2.64 4.86
C ASP A 15 -9.49 1.87 3.58
N VAL A 16 -9.10 0.60 3.57
CA VAL A 16 -9.31 -0.30 2.44
C VAL A 16 -10.02 -1.54 2.95
N ASN A 17 -10.61 -2.32 2.04
CA ASN A 17 -11.39 -3.46 2.46
C ASN A 17 -10.49 -4.57 3.02
N GLN A 18 -11.10 -5.48 3.78
CA GLN A 18 -10.35 -6.54 4.44
C GLN A 18 -9.66 -7.46 3.45
N ASN A 19 -10.31 -7.68 2.30
CA ASN A 19 -9.73 -8.53 1.27
C ASN A 19 -8.38 -7.98 0.78
N ALA A 20 -8.32 -6.67 0.59
CA ALA A 20 -7.07 -6.02 0.19
C ALA A 20 -6.01 -6.17 1.28
N LEU A 21 -6.39 -5.95 2.53
CA LEU A 21 -5.46 -6.10 3.64
C LEU A 21 -4.93 -7.52 3.74
N ASP A 22 -5.83 -8.50 3.61
CA ASP A 22 -5.41 -9.90 3.68
C ASP A 22 -4.43 -10.25 2.58
N THR A 23 -4.69 -9.77 1.37
CA THR A 23 -3.79 -10.03 0.25
C THR A 23 -2.40 -9.43 0.49
N LEU A 24 -2.36 -8.22 1.02
CA LEU A 24 -1.08 -7.59 1.34
C LEU A 24 -0.32 -8.42 2.38
N LYS A 25 -1.01 -8.83 3.43
CA LYS A 25 -0.35 -9.58 4.51
C LYS A 25 0.10 -10.96 4.05
N GLU A 26 -0.65 -11.59 3.16
CA GLU A 26 -0.25 -12.88 2.59
C GLU A 26 1.04 -12.76 1.79
N ASN A 27 1.33 -11.57 1.31
CA ASN A 27 2.55 -11.30 0.56
C ASN A 27 3.60 -10.62 1.44
N GLU A 28 3.42 -10.72 2.76
CA GLU A 28 4.37 -10.20 3.75
C GLU A 28 4.53 -8.69 3.68
N ILE A 29 3.51 -8.00 3.24
CA ILE A 29 3.47 -6.54 3.24
C ILE A 29 2.65 -6.13 4.44
N THR A 30 3.32 -5.74 5.52
CA THR A 30 2.63 -5.42 6.77
C THR A 30 2.71 -3.96 7.15
N THR A 31 3.72 -3.23 6.66
CA THR A 31 3.87 -1.82 6.98
C THR A 31 3.71 -0.96 5.73
N LEU A 32 3.42 0.32 5.95
CA LEU A 32 3.26 1.27 4.84
C LEU A 32 4.57 1.45 4.09
N GLY A 33 5.68 1.40 4.80
CA GLY A 33 6.98 1.51 4.15
C GLY A 33 7.24 0.36 3.20
N GLN A 34 6.86 -0.85 3.59
CA GLN A 34 6.99 -2.00 2.71
C GLN A 34 6.10 -1.86 1.49
N LEU A 35 4.85 -1.41 1.72
CA LEU A 35 3.88 -1.25 0.65
C LEU A 35 4.37 -0.25 -0.40
N SER A 36 4.96 0.86 0.06
CA SER A 36 5.40 1.91 -0.85
C SER A 36 6.54 1.48 -1.77
N LYS A 37 7.16 0.34 -1.50
CA LYS A 37 8.23 -0.18 -2.36
C LYS A 37 7.71 -0.97 -3.54
N TYR A 38 6.40 -1.17 -3.64
CA TYR A 38 5.79 -1.94 -4.71
C TYR A 38 5.17 -1.04 -5.74
N LYS A 39 5.19 -1.51 -6.99
CA LYS A 39 4.51 -0.84 -8.09
C LYS A 39 3.06 -1.30 -8.15
N LYS A 40 2.20 -0.50 -8.78
CA LYS A 40 0.80 -0.89 -8.96
C LYS A 40 0.68 -2.21 -9.72
N THR A 41 1.55 -2.43 -10.69
CA THR A 41 1.52 -3.69 -11.46
C THR A 41 1.82 -4.89 -10.58
N GLN A 42 2.74 -4.71 -9.62
CA GLN A 42 3.06 -5.79 -8.70
C GLN A 42 1.89 -6.11 -7.78
N LEU A 43 1.18 -5.07 -7.33
CA LEU A 43 -0.01 -5.27 -6.50
C LEU A 43 -1.10 -6.00 -7.27
N LYS A 44 -1.25 -5.67 -8.55
CA LYS A 44 -2.22 -6.35 -9.39
C LYS A 44 -1.86 -7.81 -9.55
N ASP A 45 -0.58 -8.09 -9.71
CA ASP A 45 -0.09 -9.47 -9.87
C ASP A 45 -0.33 -10.33 -8.63
N MET A 46 -0.40 -9.71 -7.45
CA MET A 46 -0.70 -10.48 -6.22
C MET A 46 -2.19 -10.74 -6.06
N GLY A 47 -3.02 -10.19 -6.92
CA GLY A 47 -4.45 -10.46 -6.86
C GLY A 47 -5.32 -9.30 -6.42
N LEU A 48 -4.74 -8.13 -6.20
CA LEU A 48 -5.54 -6.96 -5.85
C LEU A 48 -6.32 -6.46 -7.05
N LEU A 49 -7.54 -6.03 -6.82
CA LEU A 49 -8.38 -5.47 -7.86
C LEU A 49 -7.98 -4.02 -8.12
N GLN A 50 -8.29 -3.54 -9.33
CA GLN A 50 -7.90 -2.18 -9.70
C GLN A 50 -8.47 -1.13 -8.75
N ASN A 51 -9.74 -1.30 -8.33
CA ASN A 51 -10.33 -0.34 -7.40
C ASN A 51 -9.66 -0.40 -6.04
N GLU A 52 -9.17 -1.57 -5.62
CA GLU A 52 -8.44 -1.69 -4.36
C GLU A 52 -7.10 -0.98 -4.46
N ILE A 53 -6.42 -1.14 -5.58
CA ILE A 53 -5.13 -0.47 -5.81
C ILE A 53 -5.31 1.03 -5.82
N ASN A 54 -6.37 1.52 -6.49
CA ASN A 54 -6.65 2.95 -6.54
C ASN A 54 -6.88 3.50 -5.14
N LYS A 55 -7.62 2.77 -4.32
CA LYS A 55 -7.89 3.21 -2.95
C LYS A 55 -6.62 3.24 -2.11
N ILE A 56 -5.78 2.23 -2.27
CA ILE A 56 -4.49 2.19 -1.58
C ILE A 56 -3.66 3.41 -1.95
N GLU A 57 -3.61 3.72 -3.24
CA GLU A 57 -2.82 4.85 -3.72
C GLU A 57 -3.29 6.16 -3.10
N VAL A 58 -4.61 6.38 -3.08
CA VAL A 58 -5.19 7.58 -2.50
C VAL A 58 -4.87 7.67 -1.01
N GLU A 59 -5.04 6.55 -0.30
CA GLU A 59 -4.78 6.53 1.13
C GLU A 59 -3.32 6.83 1.44
N LEU A 60 -2.40 6.29 0.64
CA LEU A 60 -0.98 6.59 0.84
C LEU A 60 -0.70 8.06 0.59
N GLU A 61 -1.29 8.64 -0.45
CA GLU A 61 -1.08 10.04 -0.78
C GLU A 61 -1.53 10.96 0.34
N LEU A 62 -2.60 10.59 1.03
CA LEU A 62 -3.06 11.37 2.16
C LEU A 62 -2.05 11.40 3.29
N LEU A 63 -1.17 10.43 3.34
CA LEU A 63 -0.14 10.33 4.36
C LEU A 63 1.23 10.79 3.83
N GLY A 64 1.27 11.33 2.62
CA GLY A 64 2.51 11.80 2.03
C GLY A 64 3.38 10.68 1.46
N LEU A 65 2.79 9.53 1.19
CA LEU A 65 3.50 8.39 0.62
C LEU A 65 2.99 8.10 -0.78
N THR A 66 3.80 7.40 -1.57
CA THR A 66 3.39 6.98 -2.89
C THR A 66 3.87 5.56 -3.13
N LEU A 67 3.19 4.88 -4.05
CA LEU A 67 3.68 3.60 -4.52
C LEU A 67 4.88 3.84 -5.44
N LYS A 68 5.76 2.84 -5.52
CA LYS A 68 6.93 2.96 -6.36
C LYS A 68 6.49 3.23 -7.81
N GLY A 69 7.12 4.19 -8.44
CA GLY A 69 6.85 4.50 -9.83
C GLY A 69 5.55 5.26 -10.09
N SER A 70 4.87 5.75 -9.06
CA SER A 70 3.59 6.43 -9.22
C SER A 70 3.70 7.91 -9.51
N LEU A 71 4.86 8.45 -9.52
CA LEU A 71 5.04 9.90 -9.77
C LEU A 71 5.02 10.25 -11.24
#